data_028d303531b53f32da6485013ea9f7bb
#
_entry.id   028d303531b53f32da6485013ea9f7bb
#
_cell.length_a   1.000
_cell.length_b   1.000
_cell.length_c   1.000
_cell.angle_alpha   90.00
_cell.angle_beta   90.00
_cell.angle_gamma   90.00
#
_symmetry.space_group_name_H-M   'P 1'
#
loop_
_entity.id
_entity.type
_entity.pdbx_description
1 polymer ?
#
loop_
_entity_poly.entity_id
_entity_poly.type
_entity_poly.pdbx_seq_one_letter_code
_entity_poly.pdbx_strand_id
1 'polypeptide(L)'
;SEMCKETAPTWDFNYGKPFTRETQDKLLELLAPSYIEGFSLLGGEPFEPENQPVLAELLEEIRRTFPDKSIWCYSGYLFDKDMVPGGKVYTPFTDRMLSCIDVLVDGEFIQELKNLSLQFRGSSNQRILHLKDGKLIKEGL
;
A
#
# COMPACT_ATOMS: atom_id res chain seq x y z
N SER A 1 5.72 -13.00 1.14
CA SER A 1 4.53 -13.80 1.39
C SER A 1 4.06 -14.47 0.10
N GLU A 2 3.23 -15.49 0.23
CA GLU A 2 2.69 -16.18 -0.92
C GLU A 2 1.92 -15.25 -1.85
N MET A 3 1.18 -14.33 -1.29
CA MET A 3 0.45 -13.33 -2.04
C MET A 3 1.37 -12.55 -2.98
N CYS A 4 2.48 -12.08 -2.47
CA CYS A 4 3.39 -11.28 -3.26
C CYS A 4 4.09 -12.08 -4.35
N LYS A 5 4.37 -13.35 -4.09
CA LYS A 5 5.02 -14.22 -5.07
C LYS A 5 4.16 -14.48 -6.29
N GLU A 6 2.87 -14.64 -6.08
CA GLU A 6 1.97 -15.13 -7.13
C GLU A 6 1.27 -14.03 -7.91
N THR A 7 0.93 -12.92 -7.25
CA THR A 7 0.04 -11.93 -7.84
C THR A 7 0.64 -10.56 -8.06
N ALA A 8 1.75 -10.23 -7.38
CA ALA A 8 2.29 -8.89 -7.49
C ALA A 8 3.79 -8.87 -7.18
N PRO A 9 4.56 -8.03 -7.88
CA PRO A 9 5.94 -7.80 -7.48
C PRO A 9 5.95 -7.08 -6.15
N THR A 10 6.94 -7.40 -5.33
CA THR A 10 7.17 -6.72 -4.07
C THR A 10 8.30 -5.74 -4.27
N TRP A 11 8.08 -4.50 -3.92
CA TRP A 11 9.10 -3.48 -3.98
C TRP A 11 9.44 -3.03 -2.57
N ASP A 12 10.68 -3.27 -2.16
CA ASP A 12 11.18 -2.87 -0.85
C ASP A 12 11.82 -1.50 -0.97
N PHE A 13 11.06 -0.47 -0.61
CA PHE A 13 11.57 0.89 -0.65
C PHE A 13 12.55 1.13 0.48
N ASN A 14 13.75 1.57 0.12
CA ASN A 14 14.68 2.09 1.09
C ASN A 14 14.48 3.60 1.15
N TYR A 15 13.73 4.06 2.13
CA TYR A 15 13.38 5.47 2.24
C TYR A 15 14.57 6.38 2.56
N GLY A 16 15.72 5.79 2.87
CA GLY A 16 16.96 6.55 3.03
C GLY A 16 17.62 6.91 1.72
N LYS A 17 17.14 6.37 0.59
CA LYS A 17 17.68 6.66 -0.74
C LYS A 17 16.69 7.48 -1.54
N PRO A 18 17.17 8.41 -2.39
CA PRO A 18 16.28 9.17 -3.25
C PRO A 18 15.48 8.26 -4.16
N PHE A 19 14.17 8.54 -4.26
CA PHE A 19 13.32 7.88 -5.23
C PHE A 19 13.33 8.73 -6.49
N THR A 20 13.99 8.25 -7.54
CA THR A 20 14.19 9.02 -8.77
C THR A 20 13.19 8.64 -9.84
N ARG A 21 13.11 9.45 -10.89
CA ARG A 21 12.30 9.14 -12.07
C ARG A 21 12.73 7.82 -12.70
N GLU A 22 14.02 7.54 -12.71
CA GLU A 22 14.54 6.26 -13.23
C GLU A 22 14.01 5.08 -12.43
N THR A 23 13.96 5.19 -11.11
CA THR A 23 13.42 4.14 -10.25
C THR A 23 11.95 3.92 -10.54
N GLN A 24 11.19 5.00 -10.71
CA GLN A 24 9.77 4.92 -11.05
C GLN A 24 9.56 4.25 -12.41
N ASP A 25 10.32 4.65 -13.41
CA ASP A 25 10.19 4.09 -14.75
C ASP A 25 10.52 2.59 -14.76
N LYS A 26 11.53 2.18 -14.00
CA LYS A 26 11.89 0.77 -13.87
C LYS A 26 10.78 -0.03 -13.21
N LEU A 27 10.15 0.52 -12.19
CA LEU A 27 9.03 -0.12 -11.53
C LEU A 27 7.86 -0.31 -12.49
N LEU A 28 7.55 0.71 -13.29
CA LEU A 28 6.49 0.61 -14.28
C LEU A 28 6.78 -0.46 -15.33
N GLU A 29 8.04 -0.62 -15.73
CA GLU A 29 8.43 -1.70 -16.64
C GLU A 29 8.18 -3.06 -16.02
N LEU A 30 8.46 -3.24 -14.73
CA LEU A 30 8.25 -4.49 -14.03
C LEU A 30 6.78 -4.84 -13.91
N LEU A 31 5.91 -3.84 -13.88
CA LEU A 31 4.46 -4.04 -13.77
C LEU A 31 3.78 -4.25 -15.12
N ALA A 32 4.45 -3.93 -16.21
CA ALA A 32 3.83 -3.95 -17.54
C ALA A 32 3.34 -5.32 -18.02
N PRO A 33 4.03 -6.46 -17.76
CA PRO A 33 3.57 -7.74 -18.27
C PRO A 33 2.14 -8.06 -17.84
N SER A 34 1.36 -8.63 -18.75
CA SER A 34 -0.05 -8.91 -18.50
C SER A 34 -0.30 -9.93 -17.40
N TYR A 35 0.68 -10.78 -17.10
CA TYR A 35 0.55 -11.76 -16.04
C TYR A 35 0.74 -11.16 -14.64
N ILE A 36 1.20 -9.90 -14.55
CA ILE A 36 1.31 -9.21 -13.26
C ILE A 36 -0.05 -8.61 -12.94
N GLU A 37 -0.68 -9.10 -11.88
CA GLU A 37 -2.03 -8.66 -11.50
C GLU A 37 -2.06 -7.36 -10.70
N GLY A 38 -0.98 -7.04 -9.99
CA GLY A 38 -0.98 -5.84 -9.17
C GLY A 38 0.35 -5.56 -8.51
N PHE A 39 0.31 -4.59 -7.62
CA PHE A 39 1.46 -4.04 -6.93
C PHE A 39 1.18 -4.00 -5.44
N SER A 40 2.13 -4.48 -4.63
CA SER A 40 2.03 -4.41 -3.16
C SER A 40 3.10 -3.49 -2.61
N LEU A 41 2.69 -2.48 -1.88
CA LEU A 41 3.58 -1.52 -1.25
C LEU A 41 3.89 -1.98 0.17
N LEU A 42 5.10 -2.49 0.35
CA LEU A 42 5.60 -3.05 1.61
C LEU A 42 6.88 -2.34 2.02
N GLY A 43 7.40 -2.71 3.18
CA GLY A 43 8.65 -2.17 3.69
C GLY A 43 8.45 -0.80 4.31
N GLY A 44 9.34 -0.33 5.17
CA GLY A 44 9.20 0.94 5.85
C GLY A 44 7.78 1.22 6.32
N GLU A 45 7.40 2.48 6.35
CA GLU A 45 6.00 2.87 6.64
C GLU A 45 5.52 3.79 5.53
N PRO A 46 4.66 3.31 4.60
CA PRO A 46 4.21 4.13 3.47
C PRO A 46 3.49 5.43 3.87
N PHE A 47 2.81 5.42 4.99
CA PHE A 47 2.04 6.59 5.44
C PHE A 47 2.80 7.53 6.38
N GLU A 48 4.11 7.30 6.60
CA GLU A 48 4.89 8.34 7.27
C GLU A 48 4.77 9.63 6.46
N PRO A 49 4.47 10.78 7.10
CA PRO A 49 4.23 12.01 6.36
C PRO A 49 5.32 12.38 5.36
N GLU A 50 6.57 12.13 5.72
CA GLU A 50 7.71 12.44 4.84
C GLU A 50 7.77 11.59 3.58
N ASN A 51 7.14 10.41 3.58
CA ASN A 51 7.13 9.50 2.45
C ASN A 51 5.95 9.73 1.52
N GLN A 52 4.90 10.36 2.01
CA GLN A 52 3.66 10.47 1.26
C GLN A 52 3.75 11.24 -0.06
N PRO A 53 4.48 12.38 -0.15
CA PRO A 53 4.53 13.10 -1.42
C PRO A 53 5.04 12.26 -2.58
N VAL A 54 6.12 11.53 -2.36
CA VAL A 54 6.71 10.67 -3.38
C VAL A 54 5.80 9.51 -3.74
N LEU A 55 5.24 8.87 -2.70
CA LEU A 55 4.39 7.70 -2.91
C LEU A 55 3.05 8.07 -3.55
N ALA A 56 2.50 9.25 -3.26
CA ALA A 56 1.29 9.71 -3.91
C ALA A 56 1.50 9.82 -5.42
N GLU A 57 2.61 10.40 -5.85
CA GLU A 57 2.93 10.52 -7.27
C GLU A 57 3.12 9.15 -7.92
N LEU A 58 3.82 8.24 -7.24
CA LEU A 58 4.04 6.90 -7.75
C LEU A 58 2.73 6.14 -7.91
N LEU A 59 1.88 6.15 -6.90
CA LEU A 59 0.61 5.43 -6.96
C LEU A 59 -0.31 5.98 -8.04
N GLU A 60 -0.35 7.30 -8.20
CA GLU A 60 -1.14 7.92 -9.26
C GLU A 60 -0.63 7.53 -10.65
N GLU A 61 0.69 7.46 -10.81
CA GLU A 61 1.28 7.04 -12.08
C GLU A 61 0.95 5.59 -12.40
N ILE A 62 1.05 4.71 -11.41
CA ILE A 62 0.70 3.30 -11.59
C ILE A 62 -0.78 3.17 -11.96
N ARG A 63 -1.66 3.89 -11.29
CA ARG A 63 -3.09 3.85 -11.56
C ARG A 63 -3.42 4.36 -12.96
N ARG A 64 -2.73 5.40 -13.40
CA ARG A 64 -2.91 5.97 -14.74
C ARG A 64 -2.45 5.02 -15.83
N THR A 65 -1.30 4.40 -15.61
CA THR A 65 -0.66 3.52 -16.58
C THR A 65 -1.32 2.15 -16.63
N PHE A 66 -1.74 1.63 -15.48
CA PHE A 66 -2.29 0.29 -15.35
C PHE A 66 -3.61 0.32 -14.56
N PRO A 67 -4.68 0.86 -15.15
CA PRO A 67 -5.94 1.01 -14.40
C PRO A 67 -6.57 -0.29 -13.93
N ASP A 68 -6.23 -1.41 -14.57
CA ASP A 68 -6.79 -2.71 -14.23
C ASP A 68 -5.98 -3.50 -13.20
N LYS A 69 -4.79 -3.02 -12.84
CA LYS A 69 -3.98 -3.71 -11.85
C LYS A 69 -4.36 -3.24 -10.46
N SER A 70 -4.37 -4.19 -9.51
CA SER A 70 -4.71 -3.86 -8.12
C SER A 70 -3.50 -3.31 -7.38
N ILE A 71 -3.75 -2.41 -6.43
CA ILE A 71 -2.73 -1.82 -5.58
C ILE A 71 -3.06 -2.18 -4.14
N TRP A 72 -2.14 -2.89 -3.49
CA TRP A 72 -2.23 -3.26 -2.07
C TRP A 72 -1.21 -2.44 -1.30
N CYS A 73 -1.60 -1.98 -0.13
CA CYS A 73 -0.69 -1.22 0.75
C CYS A 73 -0.78 -1.75 2.17
N TYR A 74 0.37 -1.88 2.81
CA TYR A 74 0.46 -2.33 4.20
C TYR A 74 0.96 -1.18 5.06
N SER A 75 0.25 -0.88 6.13
CA SER A 75 0.59 0.22 7.03
C SER A 75 0.40 -0.21 8.49
N GLY A 76 1.27 0.30 9.36
CA GLY A 76 1.11 0.14 10.79
C GLY A 76 0.11 1.11 11.40
N TYR A 77 -0.31 2.13 10.65
CA TYR A 77 -1.30 3.10 11.11
C TYR A 77 -2.72 2.65 10.79
N LEU A 78 -3.71 3.25 11.44
CA LEU A 78 -5.11 2.89 11.26
C LEU A 78 -5.82 3.83 10.28
N PHE A 79 -6.57 3.23 9.36
CA PHE A 79 -7.27 3.96 8.31
C PHE A 79 -8.27 4.99 8.86
N ASP A 80 -9.05 4.59 9.85
CA ASP A 80 -10.14 5.42 10.37
C ASP A 80 -9.75 6.29 11.57
N LYS A 81 -8.49 6.26 11.95
CA LYS A 81 -8.00 7.02 13.11
C LYS A 81 -6.81 7.91 12.75
N ASP A 82 -5.83 7.34 12.06
CA ASP A 82 -4.56 8.01 11.77
C ASP A 82 -4.52 8.68 10.40
N MET A 83 -5.32 8.19 9.46
CA MET A 83 -5.32 8.64 8.08
C MET A 83 -6.50 9.53 7.72
N VAL A 84 -7.18 10.06 8.71
CA VAL A 84 -8.31 10.97 8.54
C VAL A 84 -7.91 12.38 8.94
N PRO A 85 -8.65 13.43 8.52
CA PRO A 85 -8.33 14.79 8.93
C PRO A 85 -8.17 14.90 10.45
N GLY A 86 -7.05 15.45 10.89
CA GLY A 86 -6.71 15.51 12.31
C GLY A 86 -6.00 14.28 12.81
N GLY A 87 -5.85 13.24 12.01
CA GLY A 87 -5.17 12.01 12.37
C GLY A 87 -3.66 12.16 12.42
N LYS A 88 -3.00 11.16 13.00
CA LYS A 88 -1.56 11.23 13.31
C LYS A 88 -0.69 11.42 12.07
N VAL A 89 -1.05 10.82 10.95
CA VAL A 89 -0.25 10.87 9.73
C VAL A 89 -0.95 11.58 8.58
N TYR A 90 -2.06 12.22 8.83
CA TYR A 90 -2.81 12.89 7.78
C TYR A 90 -2.05 14.08 7.21
N THR A 91 -1.90 14.11 5.88
CA THR A 91 -1.31 15.22 5.13
C THR A 91 -2.17 15.49 3.89
N PRO A 92 -1.91 16.58 3.14
CA PRO A 92 -2.63 16.80 1.87
C PRO A 92 -2.47 15.65 0.86
N PHE A 93 -1.49 14.77 1.05
CA PHE A 93 -1.25 13.65 0.14
C PHE A 93 -1.97 12.38 0.56
N THR A 94 -2.47 12.29 1.79
CA THR A 94 -3.09 11.07 2.31
C THR A 94 -4.29 10.64 1.47
N ASP A 95 -5.19 11.55 1.17
CA ASP A 95 -6.38 11.22 0.38
C ASP A 95 -6.01 10.81 -1.04
N ARG A 96 -4.99 11.41 -1.61
CA ARG A 96 -4.50 11.04 -2.95
C ARG A 96 -4.00 9.60 -2.96
N MET A 97 -3.23 9.22 -1.95
CA MET A 97 -2.74 7.84 -1.82
C MET A 97 -3.88 6.86 -1.65
N LEU A 98 -4.80 7.16 -0.73
CA LEU A 98 -5.94 6.27 -0.46
C LEU A 98 -6.83 6.09 -1.68
N SER A 99 -6.96 7.10 -2.51
CA SER A 99 -7.77 7.01 -3.74
C SER A 99 -7.18 6.04 -4.76
N CYS A 100 -5.90 5.75 -4.68
CA CYS A 100 -5.22 4.83 -5.59
C CYS A 100 -5.13 3.41 -5.05
N ILE A 101 -5.37 3.19 -3.77
CA ILE A 101 -5.21 1.89 -3.12
C ILE A 101 -6.51 1.10 -3.21
N ASP A 102 -6.41 -0.16 -3.66
CA ASP A 102 -7.56 -1.06 -3.71
C ASP A 102 -7.74 -1.83 -2.41
N VAL A 103 -6.63 -2.25 -1.79
CA VAL A 103 -6.68 -2.96 -0.51
C VAL A 103 -5.63 -2.38 0.43
N LEU A 104 -6.06 -1.96 1.60
CA LEU A 104 -5.19 -1.47 2.66
C LEU A 104 -5.24 -2.46 3.81
N VAL A 105 -4.08 -3.01 4.16
CA VAL A 105 -3.95 -3.83 5.36
C VAL A 105 -3.40 -2.90 6.44
N ASP A 106 -4.24 -2.52 7.39
CA ASP A 106 -3.89 -1.54 8.40
C ASP A 106 -3.70 -2.13 9.79
N GLY A 107 -3.04 -1.38 10.65
CA GLY A 107 -2.80 -1.76 12.02
C GLY A 107 -1.39 -2.24 12.27
N GLU A 108 -0.86 -1.91 13.43
CA GLU A 108 0.49 -2.28 13.83
C GLU A 108 0.62 -3.81 13.96
N PHE A 109 1.73 -4.36 13.45
CA PHE A 109 2.03 -5.77 13.67
C PHE A 109 2.33 -5.98 15.15
N ILE A 110 1.58 -6.87 15.79
CA ILE A 110 1.75 -7.19 17.22
C ILE A 110 2.22 -8.64 17.34
N GLN A 111 3.43 -8.83 17.86
CA GLN A 111 4.06 -10.14 17.94
C GLN A 111 3.21 -11.16 18.71
N GLU A 112 2.58 -10.73 19.79
CA GLU A 112 1.73 -11.59 20.62
C GLU A 112 0.49 -12.10 19.89
N LEU A 113 0.09 -11.40 18.82
CA LEU A 113 -1.07 -11.77 18.02
C LEU A 113 -0.66 -12.39 16.68
N LYS A 114 0.63 -12.68 16.51
CA LYS A 114 1.14 -13.30 15.29
C LYS A 114 0.49 -14.64 15.05
N ASN A 115 0.05 -14.87 13.82
CA ASN A 115 -0.55 -16.13 13.45
C ASN A 115 -0.20 -16.46 12.00
N LEU A 116 0.59 -17.49 11.80
CA LEU A 116 1.08 -17.88 10.47
C LEU A 116 -0.03 -18.42 9.57
N SER A 117 -1.19 -18.78 10.14
CA SER A 117 -2.31 -19.24 9.33
C SER A 117 -3.16 -18.10 8.76
N LEU A 118 -2.92 -16.85 9.17
CA LEU A 118 -3.64 -15.70 8.64
C LEU A 118 -3.24 -15.43 7.20
N GLN A 119 -4.23 -15.14 6.35
CA GLN A 119 -3.97 -14.73 4.99
C GLN A 119 -3.81 -13.21 4.90
N PHE A 120 -2.76 -12.77 4.20
CA PHE A 120 -2.53 -11.37 3.85
C PHE A 120 -2.28 -10.42 5.02
N ARG A 121 -2.10 -10.92 6.22
CA ARG A 121 -1.75 -10.11 7.40
C ARG A 121 -0.90 -10.93 8.36
N GLY A 122 -0.10 -10.23 9.17
CA GLY A 122 0.85 -10.89 10.06
C GLY A 122 0.33 -11.15 11.47
N SER A 123 -0.63 -10.36 11.93
CA SER A 123 -1.21 -10.51 13.26
C SER A 123 -2.72 -10.31 13.20
N SER A 124 -3.43 -10.87 14.18
CA SER A 124 -4.90 -10.93 14.15
C SER A 124 -5.57 -9.57 14.31
N ASN A 125 -4.87 -8.57 14.82
CA ASN A 125 -5.41 -7.21 14.97
C ASN A 125 -5.40 -6.43 13.66
N GLN A 126 -4.62 -6.87 12.66
CA GLN A 126 -4.55 -6.17 11.38
C GLN A 126 -5.80 -6.43 10.56
N ARG A 127 -6.26 -5.40 9.88
CA ARG A 127 -7.51 -5.48 9.11
C ARG A 127 -7.20 -5.43 7.62
N ILE A 128 -8.00 -6.14 6.83
CA ILE A 128 -7.93 -6.11 5.37
C ILE A 128 -9.10 -5.24 4.90
N LEU A 129 -8.80 -4.05 4.41
CA LEU A 129 -9.79 -3.05 4.04
C LEU A 129 -9.80 -2.87 2.52
N HIS A 130 -10.95 -3.08 1.91
CA HIS A 130 -11.13 -2.83 0.47
C HIS A 130 -11.62 -1.40 0.29
N LEU A 131 -10.89 -0.64 -0.52
CA LEU A 131 -11.16 0.77 -0.73
C LEU A 131 -11.54 1.06 -2.17
N LYS A 132 -12.35 2.09 -2.36
CA LYS A 132 -12.64 2.64 -3.67
C LYS A 132 -12.75 4.16 -3.54
N ASP A 133 -11.95 4.88 -4.32
CA ASP A 133 -11.88 6.33 -4.26
C ASP A 133 -11.62 6.85 -2.85
N GLY A 134 -10.80 6.12 -2.10
CA GLY A 134 -10.43 6.48 -0.74
C GLY A 134 -11.46 6.10 0.32
N LYS A 135 -12.52 5.40 -0.04
CA LYS A 135 -13.59 5.03 0.88
C LYS A 135 -13.65 3.53 1.12
N LEU A 136 -13.91 3.14 2.36
CA LEU A 136 -14.05 1.73 2.72
C LEU A 136 -15.33 1.15 2.13
N ILE A 137 -15.22 0.06 1.38
CA ILE A 137 -16.36 -0.64 0.80
C ILE A 137 -16.56 -2.04 1.36
N LYS A 138 -15.51 -2.64 1.93
CA LYS A 138 -15.60 -3.99 2.48
C LYS A 138 -14.44 -4.24 3.43
N GLU A 139 -14.66 -4.98 4.50
CA GLU A 139 -13.61 -5.42 5.40
C GLU A 139 -13.50 -6.94 5.34
N GLY A 140 -12.26 -7.45 5.36
CA GLY A 140 -11.99 -8.88 5.30
C GLY A 140 -11.74 -9.38 3.88
N LEU A 141 -11.62 -10.69 3.73
CA LEU A 141 -11.34 -11.31 2.42
C LEU A 141 -12.53 -11.41 1.49
#